data_cf05552d88accf095903ff8b29820a39
#
_entry.id   cf05552d88accf095903ff8b29820a39
#
_cell.length_a   1.000
_cell.length_b   1.000
_cell.length_c   1.000
_cell.angle_alpha   90.00
_cell.angle_beta   90.00
_cell.angle_gamma   90.00
#
_symmetry.space_group_name_H-M   'P 1'
#
loop_
_entity.id
_entity.type
_entity.pdbx_description
1 polymer ?
#
loop_
_entity_poly.entity_id
_entity_poly.type
_entity_poly.pdbx_seq_one_letter_code
_entity_poly.pdbx_strand_id
1 'polypeptide(L)'
;MKSGPFTHTIAVLLSSVSACFAPSAPAQVPTKKVQLNKKQNRLTEDVLFKVDPVGYTPPGHFRNPMKGGERFPWKTEIVTTVFWIGENPTANNPVPNHASSWDAAWAKNYGGYDDPRPSRRHDYIPVNFTPRQNPFYCALPYNDKAREGHRPEAPKVVPWFNEAYRGPGISVCKGRWVAIRKGNRTVYAQWEDAGPFRTDHWEYVFGNERPKPNLNRGAGLDVSPAVRDYLGLQDTDVTDWKFVESSEVPPGPWAKLGDNNTFVINQRKAQQQLVKAKEKSSFIFR
;
A
#
# COMPACT_ATOMS: atom_id res chain seq x y z
N MET A 1 -31.81 -35.21 -59.38
CA MET A 1 -31.01 -36.44 -59.15
C MET A 1 -30.52 -36.43 -57.68
N LYS A 2 -30.91 -37.47 -56.95
CA LYS A 2 -30.68 -37.68 -55.51
C LYS A 2 -29.25 -38.18 -55.27
N SER A 3 -28.59 -37.75 -54.23
CA SER A 3 -27.67 -38.61 -53.44
C SER A 3 -27.49 -38.02 -52.01
N GLY A 4 -27.79 -38.86 -51.06
CA GLY A 4 -27.86 -38.57 -49.65
C GLY A 4 -26.54 -38.75 -48.92
N PRO A 5 -26.53 -38.57 -47.57
CA PRO A 5 -25.32 -38.48 -46.77
C PRO A 5 -24.87 -39.86 -46.23
N PHE A 6 -23.55 -40.09 -46.20
CA PHE A 6 -22.93 -41.21 -45.49
C PHE A 6 -22.55 -40.80 -44.09
N THR A 7 -23.19 -41.39 -43.12
CA THR A 7 -22.81 -41.39 -41.71
C THR A 7 -21.84 -42.55 -41.43
N HIS A 8 -20.61 -42.25 -40.96
CA HIS A 8 -19.70 -43.23 -40.41
C HIS A 8 -19.78 -43.19 -38.89
N THR A 9 -20.34 -44.22 -38.31
CA THR A 9 -20.31 -44.47 -36.86
C THR A 9 -19.03 -45.25 -36.55
N ILE A 10 -18.16 -44.68 -35.74
CA ILE A 10 -16.99 -45.38 -35.15
C ILE A 10 -17.40 -45.82 -33.75
N ALA A 11 -17.51 -47.12 -33.53
CA ALA A 11 -17.68 -47.71 -32.22
C ALA A 11 -16.32 -47.84 -31.54
N VAL A 12 -16.14 -47.17 -30.39
CA VAL A 12 -14.97 -47.35 -29.51
C VAL A 12 -15.31 -48.35 -28.43
N LEU A 13 -14.69 -49.51 -28.48
CA LEU A 13 -14.70 -50.54 -27.43
C LEU A 13 -13.87 -50.06 -26.23
N LEU A 14 -14.54 -49.81 -25.11
CA LEU A 14 -13.90 -49.63 -23.82
C LEU A 14 -13.70 -50.99 -23.14
N SER A 15 -12.48 -51.48 -23.07
CA SER A 15 -12.10 -52.59 -22.20
C SER A 15 -11.73 -52.07 -20.81
N SER A 16 -12.57 -52.34 -19.84
CA SER A 16 -12.31 -52.08 -18.43
C SER A 16 -11.36 -53.12 -17.84
N VAL A 17 -10.16 -52.70 -17.46
CA VAL A 17 -9.26 -53.48 -16.60
C VAL A 17 -9.43 -52.96 -15.17
N SER A 18 -10.11 -53.77 -14.35
CA SER A 18 -10.29 -53.52 -12.92
C SER A 18 -9.07 -54.05 -12.19
N ALA A 19 -8.17 -53.16 -11.75
CA ALA A 19 -7.07 -53.51 -10.85
C ALA A 19 -7.53 -53.27 -9.41
N CYS A 20 -7.74 -54.32 -8.68
CA CYS A 20 -7.97 -54.30 -7.23
C CYS A 20 -6.66 -53.91 -6.52
N PHE A 21 -6.57 -52.67 -5.99
CA PHE A 21 -5.56 -52.32 -5.01
C PHE A 21 -6.15 -52.47 -3.60
N ALA A 22 -5.61 -53.41 -2.84
CA ALA A 22 -5.85 -53.51 -1.41
C ALA A 22 -5.13 -52.38 -0.67
N PRO A 23 -5.74 -51.76 0.34
CA PRO A 23 -5.07 -50.72 1.13
C PRO A 23 -4.03 -51.37 2.07
N SER A 24 -2.77 -50.99 1.91
CA SER A 24 -1.71 -51.29 2.86
C SER A 24 -1.88 -50.45 4.13
N ALA A 25 -1.88 -51.11 5.29
CA ALA A 25 -1.94 -50.46 6.60
C ALA A 25 -0.74 -49.57 6.84
N PRO A 26 -0.90 -48.40 7.52
CA PRO A 26 0.22 -47.55 7.86
C PRO A 26 1.12 -48.19 8.92
N ALA A 27 2.42 -48.18 8.65
CA ALA A 27 3.44 -48.63 9.60
C ALA A 27 3.42 -47.77 10.85
N GLN A 28 3.26 -48.36 12.02
CA GLN A 28 3.37 -47.71 13.31
C GLN A 28 4.83 -47.38 13.58
N VAL A 29 5.14 -46.07 13.66
CA VAL A 29 6.44 -45.55 14.16
C VAL A 29 6.45 -45.66 15.69
N PRO A 30 7.43 -46.30 16.33
CA PRO A 30 7.48 -46.39 17.78
C PRO A 30 7.79 -45.02 18.40
N THR A 31 6.84 -44.46 19.11
CA THR A 31 7.04 -43.26 19.94
C THR A 31 7.82 -43.61 21.18
N LYS A 32 9.14 -43.38 21.15
CA LYS A 32 9.93 -43.31 22.40
C LYS A 32 9.51 -42.03 23.15
N LYS A 33 8.84 -42.18 24.30
CA LYS A 33 8.63 -41.12 25.27
C LYS A 33 10.01 -40.76 25.85
N VAL A 34 10.56 -39.64 25.40
CA VAL A 34 11.72 -39.04 26.02
C VAL A 34 11.19 -38.26 27.23
N GLN A 35 11.49 -38.79 28.46
CA GLN A 35 11.30 -38.00 29.67
C GLN A 35 12.34 -36.89 29.72
N LEU A 36 11.95 -35.68 29.35
CA LEU A 36 12.77 -34.50 29.53
C LEU A 36 12.90 -34.15 31.02
N ASN A 37 14.12 -34.13 31.51
CA ASN A 37 14.46 -33.82 32.87
C ASN A 37 14.09 -32.34 33.16
N LYS A 38 13.38 -32.08 34.29
CA LYS A 38 12.94 -30.74 34.70
C LYS A 38 14.06 -29.67 34.78
N LYS A 39 15.32 -30.11 34.86
CA LYS A 39 16.47 -29.22 34.85
C LYS A 39 16.83 -28.68 33.45
N GLN A 40 16.50 -29.39 32.39
CA GLN A 40 16.70 -28.91 31.00
C GLN A 40 15.63 -27.90 30.54
N ASN A 41 14.39 -28.03 31.04
CA ASN A 41 13.34 -27.05 30.72
C ASN A 41 13.63 -25.65 31.32
N ARG A 42 14.28 -25.56 32.51
CA ARG A 42 14.67 -24.25 33.05
C ARG A 42 15.77 -23.55 32.24
N LEU A 43 16.70 -24.32 31.67
CA LEU A 43 17.77 -23.75 30.83
C LEU A 43 17.29 -23.29 29.47
N THR A 44 16.26 -23.93 28.93
CA THR A 44 15.66 -23.49 27.65
C THR A 44 14.76 -22.26 27.80
N GLU A 45 14.07 -22.10 28.91
CA GLU A 45 13.30 -20.89 29.21
C GLU A 45 14.22 -19.69 29.49
N ASP A 46 15.30 -19.86 30.27
CA ASP A 46 16.28 -18.79 30.54
C ASP A 46 17.07 -18.35 29.28
N VAL A 47 17.27 -19.24 28.31
CA VAL A 47 17.94 -18.90 27.05
C VAL A 47 16.99 -18.20 26.07
N LEU A 48 15.70 -18.56 26.06
CA LEU A 48 14.70 -17.90 25.22
C LEU A 48 14.38 -16.46 25.64
N PHE A 49 14.57 -16.13 26.95
CA PHE A 49 14.37 -14.75 27.44
C PHE A 49 15.61 -13.87 27.36
N LYS A 50 16.78 -14.42 27.01
CA LYS A 50 18.06 -13.66 26.94
C LYS A 50 18.50 -13.31 25.53
N VAL A 51 17.81 -13.76 24.51
CA VAL A 51 17.98 -13.27 23.15
C VAL A 51 16.98 -12.14 22.95
N ASP A 52 17.37 -10.93 23.33
CA ASP A 52 16.69 -9.74 22.80
C ASP A 52 16.70 -9.87 21.28
N PRO A 53 15.52 -9.92 20.61
CA PRO A 53 15.50 -9.93 19.16
C PRO A 53 16.14 -8.62 18.71
N VAL A 54 17.35 -8.72 18.18
CA VAL A 54 18.12 -7.58 17.68
C VAL A 54 17.23 -6.80 16.74
N GLY A 55 16.80 -5.60 17.15
CA GLY A 55 16.07 -4.65 16.32
C GLY A 55 14.55 -4.66 16.39
N TYR A 56 13.89 -5.45 17.24
CA TYR A 56 12.46 -5.31 17.46
C TYR A 56 12.16 -4.14 18.40
N THR A 57 11.79 -3.00 17.83
CA THR A 57 11.14 -1.93 18.58
C THR A 57 9.63 -2.11 18.42
N PRO A 58 8.88 -2.44 19.49
CA PRO A 58 7.42 -2.57 19.39
C PRO A 58 6.79 -1.30 18.81
N PRO A 59 5.80 -1.42 17.92
CA PRO A 59 5.04 -0.26 17.46
C PRO A 59 4.40 0.42 18.66
N GLY A 60 4.77 1.65 18.95
CA GLY A 60 4.31 2.40 20.13
C GLY A 60 5.42 3.05 20.94
N HIS A 61 6.68 2.68 20.72
CA HIS A 61 7.85 3.36 21.32
C HIS A 61 8.37 4.56 20.51
N PHE A 62 7.72 4.92 19.40
CA PHE A 62 8.03 6.15 18.66
C PHE A 62 7.67 7.45 19.39
N ARG A 63 7.33 7.38 20.69
CA ARG A 63 6.91 8.56 21.50
C ARG A 63 8.04 9.49 21.91
N ASN A 64 9.32 9.09 21.72
CA ASN A 64 10.43 10.01 21.92
C ASN A 64 11.20 10.14 20.61
N PRO A 65 11.14 11.28 19.92
CA PRO A 65 12.14 11.56 18.91
C PRO A 65 13.49 11.56 19.61
N MET A 66 14.35 10.63 19.25
CA MET A 66 15.75 10.68 19.66
C MET A 66 16.25 12.06 19.24
N LYS A 67 16.82 12.85 20.16
CA LYS A 67 17.43 14.12 19.85
C LYS A 67 18.41 13.90 18.69
N GLY A 68 18.06 14.39 17.47
CA GLY A 68 18.87 14.28 16.26
C GLY A 68 18.61 13.06 15.35
N GLY A 69 17.60 12.18 15.62
CA GLY A 69 17.23 11.05 14.75
C GLY A 69 16.02 11.36 13.84
N GLU A 70 15.98 10.79 12.64
CA GLU A 70 14.80 10.84 11.78
C GLU A 70 13.61 10.16 12.49
N ARG A 71 12.44 10.81 12.50
CA ARG A 71 11.23 10.29 13.14
C ARG A 71 10.77 8.95 12.52
N PHE A 72 10.98 8.79 11.22
CA PHE A 72 10.61 7.60 10.46
C PHE A 72 11.84 7.08 9.70
N PRO A 73 12.27 5.82 9.93
CA PRO A 73 13.40 5.25 9.22
C PRO A 73 13.06 4.93 7.77
N TRP A 74 14.06 4.95 6.89
CA TRP A 74 13.94 4.47 5.53
C TRP A 74 13.73 2.96 5.50
N LYS A 75 12.75 2.53 4.71
CA LYS A 75 12.60 1.14 4.28
C LYS A 75 13.29 1.01 2.93
N THR A 76 14.38 0.27 2.91
CA THR A 76 15.27 0.18 1.75
C THR A 76 15.00 -1.05 0.91
N GLU A 77 15.38 -0.97 -0.38
CA GLU A 77 15.30 -2.10 -1.32
C GLU A 77 13.90 -2.70 -1.40
N ILE A 78 12.89 -1.86 -1.54
CA ILE A 78 11.49 -2.28 -1.66
C ILE A 78 11.14 -2.43 -3.13
N VAL A 79 10.69 -3.63 -3.52
CA VAL A 79 10.09 -3.84 -4.84
C VAL A 79 8.86 -2.96 -4.95
N THR A 80 8.85 -2.13 -5.98
CA THR A 80 7.86 -1.08 -6.21
C THR A 80 7.24 -1.27 -7.60
N THR A 81 5.92 -1.27 -7.66
CA THR A 81 5.12 -1.40 -8.88
C THR A 81 4.38 -0.13 -9.20
N VAL A 82 3.98 0.01 -10.46
CA VAL A 82 3.19 1.16 -10.93
C VAL A 82 1.73 0.74 -11.03
N PHE A 83 0.85 1.54 -10.46
CA PHE A 83 -0.61 1.42 -10.57
C PHE A 83 -1.22 2.78 -10.88
N TRP A 84 -2.46 2.82 -11.36
CA TRP A 84 -3.09 4.09 -11.71
C TRP A 84 -4.59 4.12 -11.46
N ILE A 85 -5.09 5.30 -11.17
CA ILE A 85 -6.52 5.54 -10.99
C ILE A 85 -7.26 5.21 -12.28
N GLY A 86 -8.28 4.33 -12.18
CA GLY A 86 -9.06 3.86 -13.32
C GLY A 86 -8.45 2.65 -14.05
N GLU A 87 -7.39 2.04 -13.51
CA GLU A 87 -6.84 0.80 -14.04
C GLU A 87 -7.88 -0.32 -14.02
N ASN A 88 -7.98 -1.02 -15.16
CA ASN A 88 -8.83 -2.20 -15.27
C ASN A 88 -8.13 -3.44 -14.70
N PRO A 89 -8.89 -4.44 -14.23
CA PRO A 89 -8.31 -5.68 -13.76
C PRO A 89 -7.46 -6.37 -14.82
N THR A 90 -6.34 -6.94 -14.37
CA THR A 90 -5.45 -7.79 -15.18
C THR A 90 -5.18 -9.10 -14.44
N ALA A 91 -4.51 -10.05 -15.09
CA ALA A 91 -4.11 -11.30 -14.43
C ALA A 91 -3.21 -11.08 -13.20
N ASN A 92 -2.39 -10.02 -13.23
CA ASN A 92 -1.45 -9.67 -12.14
C ASN A 92 -2.02 -8.65 -11.17
N ASN A 93 -3.11 -7.97 -11.52
CA ASN A 93 -3.85 -7.05 -10.67
C ASN A 93 -5.35 -7.28 -10.87
N PRO A 94 -5.99 -8.21 -10.12
CA PRO A 94 -7.38 -8.57 -10.33
C PRO A 94 -8.39 -7.53 -9.80
N VAL A 95 -7.92 -6.48 -9.12
CA VAL A 95 -8.76 -5.44 -8.52
C VAL A 95 -8.79 -4.20 -9.41
N PRO A 96 -9.97 -3.68 -9.79
CA PRO A 96 -10.07 -2.42 -10.54
C PRO A 96 -9.77 -1.22 -9.63
N ASN A 97 -8.97 -0.26 -10.10
CA ASN A 97 -8.62 0.95 -9.35
C ASN A 97 -9.55 2.15 -9.67
N HIS A 98 -10.85 1.89 -9.88
CA HIS A 98 -11.87 2.95 -9.99
C HIS A 98 -12.26 3.54 -8.63
N ALA A 99 -12.09 2.74 -7.57
CA ALA A 99 -12.20 3.12 -6.18
C ALA A 99 -10.89 2.82 -5.45
N SER A 100 -10.59 3.54 -4.38
CA SER A 100 -9.55 3.17 -3.44
C SER A 100 -10.15 2.61 -2.15
N SER A 101 -9.32 2.09 -1.27
CA SER A 101 -9.73 1.63 0.06
C SER A 101 -10.44 2.72 0.88
N TRP A 102 -10.27 3.99 0.53
CA TRP A 102 -10.78 5.15 1.28
C TRP A 102 -11.61 6.12 0.43
N ASP A 103 -11.76 5.89 -0.85
CA ASP A 103 -12.54 6.72 -1.77
C ASP A 103 -13.30 5.85 -2.77
N ALA A 104 -14.57 5.60 -2.51
CA ALA A 104 -15.43 4.76 -3.37
C ALA A 104 -15.66 5.35 -4.78
N ALA A 105 -15.38 6.63 -4.98
CA ALA A 105 -15.54 7.32 -6.27
C ALA A 105 -14.20 7.89 -6.77
N TRP A 106 -13.09 7.21 -6.52
CA TRP A 106 -11.73 7.73 -6.70
C TRP A 106 -11.48 8.27 -8.11
N ALA A 107 -11.76 7.50 -9.14
CA ALA A 107 -11.59 7.95 -10.52
C ALA A 107 -12.45 9.20 -10.84
N LYS A 108 -13.70 9.24 -10.35
CA LYS A 108 -14.58 10.42 -10.51
C LYS A 108 -14.03 11.63 -9.75
N ASN A 109 -13.55 11.44 -8.53
CA ASN A 109 -13.00 12.50 -7.68
C ASN A 109 -11.66 13.02 -8.22
N TYR A 110 -10.83 12.16 -8.79
CA TYR A 110 -9.60 12.54 -9.50
C TYR A 110 -9.89 13.36 -10.76
N GLY A 111 -10.95 13.05 -11.46
CA GLY A 111 -11.38 13.74 -12.69
C GLY A 111 -11.36 12.88 -13.94
N GLY A 112 -10.98 11.61 -13.82
CA GLY A 112 -10.92 10.67 -14.92
C GLY A 112 -9.85 9.58 -14.73
N TYR A 113 -9.47 8.98 -15.84
CA TYR A 113 -8.45 7.94 -15.96
C TYR A 113 -7.03 8.54 -15.93
N ASP A 114 -6.21 8.13 -14.99
CA ASP A 114 -4.80 8.55 -14.91
C ASP A 114 -3.93 7.75 -15.89
N ASP A 115 -4.03 8.07 -17.16
CA ASP A 115 -3.39 7.32 -18.25
C ASP A 115 -1.88 7.15 -18.01
N PRO A 116 -1.37 5.92 -17.84
CA PRO A 116 0.04 5.69 -17.51
C PRO A 116 0.98 5.84 -18.72
N ARG A 117 0.46 5.92 -19.94
CA ARG A 117 1.27 5.99 -21.16
C ARG A 117 2.03 7.31 -21.23
N PRO A 118 3.38 7.31 -21.38
CA PRO A 118 4.18 8.54 -21.42
C PRO A 118 3.70 9.55 -22.49
N SER A 119 3.27 9.09 -23.66
CA SER A 119 2.75 9.93 -24.74
C SER A 119 1.41 10.62 -24.41
N ARG A 120 0.74 10.20 -23.34
CA ARG A 120 -0.55 10.75 -22.89
C ARG A 120 -0.40 11.56 -21.60
N ARG A 121 0.84 11.90 -21.23
CA ARG A 121 1.17 12.65 -20.02
C ARG A 121 2.05 13.86 -20.35
N HIS A 122 1.82 14.95 -19.63
CA HIS A 122 2.66 16.15 -19.68
C HIS A 122 2.76 16.73 -18.27
N ASP A 123 3.94 17.16 -17.85
CA ASP A 123 4.18 17.70 -16.49
C ASP A 123 3.59 16.83 -15.38
N TYR A 124 3.75 15.50 -15.49
CA TYR A 124 3.29 14.48 -14.53
C TYR A 124 1.77 14.28 -14.45
N ILE A 125 0.99 14.85 -15.36
CA ILE A 125 -0.47 14.70 -15.38
C ILE A 125 -0.98 14.21 -16.73
N PRO A 126 -2.20 13.61 -16.80
CA PRO A 126 -2.85 13.30 -18.07
C PRO A 126 -3.06 14.55 -18.93
N VAL A 127 -2.84 14.44 -20.25
CA VAL A 127 -3.03 15.57 -21.19
C VAL A 127 -4.49 15.98 -21.36
N ASN A 128 -5.45 15.09 -21.04
CA ASN A 128 -6.87 15.30 -21.35
C ASN A 128 -7.62 16.13 -20.29
N PHE A 129 -7.09 16.25 -19.07
CA PHE A 129 -7.71 17.00 -17.97
C PHE A 129 -6.69 17.37 -16.88
N THR A 130 -7.02 18.38 -16.09
CA THR A 130 -6.26 18.71 -14.88
C THR A 130 -6.82 17.90 -13.71
N PRO A 131 -6.00 17.07 -13.04
CA PRO A 131 -6.43 16.29 -11.88
C PRO A 131 -6.98 17.17 -10.74
N ARG A 132 -8.09 16.74 -10.15
CA ARG A 132 -8.69 17.39 -8.96
C ARG A 132 -8.14 16.81 -7.65
N GLN A 133 -7.43 15.71 -7.70
CA GLN A 133 -6.65 15.17 -6.59
C GLN A 133 -5.16 15.16 -6.94
N ASN A 134 -4.31 14.98 -5.92
CA ASN A 134 -2.87 14.99 -6.14
C ASN A 134 -2.45 13.86 -7.07
N PRO A 135 -1.77 14.14 -8.20
CA PRO A 135 -1.29 13.10 -9.12
C PRO A 135 -0.11 12.29 -8.54
N PHE A 136 0.56 12.79 -7.50
CA PHE A 136 1.60 12.06 -6.79
C PHE A 136 0.97 11.29 -5.63
N TYR A 137 0.52 10.07 -5.90
CA TYR A 137 -0.08 9.17 -4.92
C TYR A 137 0.66 7.83 -4.88
N CYS A 138 0.49 7.11 -3.77
CA CYS A 138 1.02 5.77 -3.58
C CYS A 138 0.05 4.89 -2.79
N ALA A 139 0.32 3.59 -2.78
CA ALA A 139 -0.35 2.62 -1.93
C ALA A 139 0.67 1.83 -1.10
N LEU A 140 0.32 1.56 0.15
CA LEU A 140 1.06 0.70 1.07
C LEU A 140 0.13 -0.41 1.58
N PRO A 141 0.63 -1.62 1.88
CA PRO A 141 -0.21 -2.79 2.14
C PRO A 141 -0.84 -2.80 3.54
N TYR A 142 -1.49 -1.70 3.93
CA TYR A 142 -2.24 -1.59 5.16
C TYR A 142 -3.43 -0.63 5.01
N ASN A 143 -4.60 -1.08 5.46
CA ASN A 143 -5.80 -0.27 5.60
C ASN A 143 -6.17 -0.23 7.09
N ASP A 144 -6.15 0.94 7.70
CA ASP A 144 -6.49 1.14 9.10
C ASP A 144 -7.98 0.94 9.40
N LYS A 145 -8.85 0.91 8.37
CA LYS A 145 -10.29 0.74 8.53
C LYS A 145 -10.70 -0.73 8.57
N ALA A 146 -11.66 -1.02 9.42
CA ALA A 146 -12.44 -2.25 9.44
C ALA A 146 -13.88 -1.98 8.98
N ARG A 147 -14.73 -3.01 8.97
CA ARG A 147 -16.14 -2.86 8.63
C ARG A 147 -16.84 -1.84 9.54
N GLU A 148 -16.51 -1.86 10.84
CA GLU A 148 -17.07 -0.96 11.86
C GLU A 148 -15.91 -0.23 12.56
N GLY A 149 -15.54 0.94 12.03
CA GLY A 149 -14.52 1.78 12.63
C GLY A 149 -13.08 1.46 12.13
N HIS A 150 -12.13 1.40 13.06
CA HIS A 150 -10.74 1.08 12.78
C HIS A 150 -10.39 -0.35 13.16
N ARG A 151 -9.33 -0.90 12.56
CA ARG A 151 -8.77 -2.19 12.97
C ARG A 151 -8.29 -2.14 14.42
N PRO A 152 -8.43 -3.23 15.21
CA PRO A 152 -8.08 -3.24 16.63
C PRO A 152 -6.62 -2.88 16.92
N GLU A 153 -5.72 -3.19 16.01
CA GLU A 153 -4.30 -2.87 16.13
C GLU A 153 -3.97 -1.42 15.75
N ALA A 154 -4.79 -0.76 14.90
CA ALA A 154 -4.49 0.57 14.35
C ALA A 154 -4.11 1.62 15.41
N PRO A 155 -4.81 1.74 16.56
CA PRO A 155 -4.44 2.70 17.61
C PRO A 155 -3.07 2.45 18.24
N LYS A 156 -2.54 1.23 18.12
CA LYS A 156 -1.28 0.81 18.72
C LYS A 156 -0.11 0.92 17.74
N VAL A 157 -0.39 0.63 16.45
CA VAL A 157 0.66 0.49 15.42
C VAL A 157 0.85 1.75 14.57
N VAL A 158 -0.21 2.56 14.39
CA VAL A 158 -0.11 3.80 13.60
C VAL A 158 0.43 4.93 14.49
N PRO A 159 1.65 5.44 14.23
CA PRO A 159 2.33 6.36 15.15
C PRO A 159 1.60 7.68 15.41
N TRP A 160 0.77 8.11 14.46
CA TRP A 160 0.01 9.37 14.51
C TRP A 160 -1.50 9.15 14.74
N PHE A 161 -1.91 7.94 15.16
CA PHE A 161 -3.34 7.60 15.25
C PHE A 161 -4.14 8.62 16.04
N ASN A 162 -3.72 8.91 17.27
CA ASN A 162 -4.45 9.80 18.18
C ASN A 162 -4.50 11.25 17.66
N GLU A 163 -3.46 11.70 16.97
CA GLU A 163 -3.38 13.05 16.39
C GLU A 163 -4.28 13.20 15.17
N ALA A 164 -4.37 12.15 14.36
CA ALA A 164 -5.12 12.13 13.10
C ALA A 164 -6.57 11.66 13.24
N TYR A 165 -6.95 11.04 14.36
CA TYR A 165 -8.30 10.49 14.56
C TYR A 165 -9.38 11.57 14.46
N ARG A 166 -10.39 11.34 13.61
CA ARG A 166 -11.52 12.25 13.35
C ARG A 166 -12.86 11.54 13.42
N GLY A 167 -12.89 10.27 13.84
CA GLY A 167 -14.09 9.46 13.95
C GLY A 167 -13.92 8.06 13.36
N PRO A 168 -14.84 7.12 13.67
CA PRO A 168 -14.66 5.69 13.35
C PRO A 168 -14.64 5.37 11.86
N GLY A 169 -15.24 6.21 11.01
CA GLY A 169 -15.29 5.97 9.56
C GLY A 169 -14.18 6.66 8.76
N ILE A 170 -13.31 7.44 9.40
CA ILE A 170 -12.34 8.30 8.73
C ILE A 170 -10.92 7.71 8.92
N SER A 171 -10.27 7.31 7.82
CA SER A 171 -8.91 6.78 7.87
C SER A 171 -7.91 7.79 8.44
N VAL A 172 -7.01 7.31 9.30
CA VAL A 172 -5.86 8.07 9.80
C VAL A 172 -4.62 7.92 8.91
N CYS A 173 -4.68 7.01 7.92
CA CYS A 173 -3.61 6.74 6.97
C CYS A 173 -3.75 7.54 5.68
N LYS A 174 -4.99 7.76 5.21
CA LYS A 174 -5.26 8.48 3.97
C LYS A 174 -4.64 9.88 3.97
N GLY A 175 -3.95 10.23 2.89
CA GLY A 175 -3.32 11.54 2.69
C GLY A 175 -2.00 11.71 3.42
N ARG A 176 -1.47 10.68 4.12
CA ARG A 176 -0.15 10.74 4.75
C ARG A 176 0.95 10.85 3.72
N TRP A 177 1.93 11.71 3.97
CA TRP A 177 3.05 11.92 3.07
C TRP A 177 4.12 10.83 3.21
N VAL A 178 4.62 10.40 2.05
CA VAL A 178 5.67 9.40 1.90
C VAL A 178 6.75 9.98 1.00
N ALA A 179 8.00 9.97 1.47
CA ALA A 179 9.17 10.21 0.64
C ALA A 179 9.59 8.90 -0.02
N ILE A 180 9.81 8.91 -1.33
CA ILE A 180 10.22 7.74 -2.12
C ILE A 180 11.46 8.14 -2.91
N ARG A 181 12.51 7.31 -2.90
CA ARG A 181 13.76 7.63 -3.60
C ARG A 181 14.27 6.48 -4.45
N LYS A 182 14.94 6.84 -5.53
CA LYS A 182 15.78 5.95 -6.34
C LYS A 182 17.07 6.67 -6.69
N GLY A 183 18.21 6.10 -6.29
CA GLY A 183 19.51 6.77 -6.42
C GLY A 183 19.52 8.12 -5.71
N ASN A 184 19.85 9.19 -6.45
CA ASN A 184 19.92 10.55 -5.93
C ASN A 184 18.62 11.37 -6.08
N ARG A 185 17.54 10.77 -6.60
CA ARG A 185 16.25 11.44 -6.80
C ARG A 185 15.26 11.03 -5.71
N THR A 186 14.60 12.03 -5.13
CA THR A 186 13.53 11.83 -4.14
C THR A 186 12.27 12.54 -4.59
N VAL A 187 11.13 11.88 -4.48
CA VAL A 187 9.79 12.38 -4.75
C VAL A 187 8.94 12.24 -3.49
N TYR A 188 7.88 13.02 -3.41
CA TYR A 188 6.94 12.94 -2.30
C TYR A 188 5.55 12.63 -2.84
N ALA A 189 4.86 11.68 -2.22
CA ALA A 189 3.55 11.22 -2.61
C ALA A 189 2.61 11.15 -1.41
N GLN A 190 1.31 11.25 -1.64
CA GLN A 190 0.30 11.01 -0.61
C GLN A 190 -0.14 9.54 -0.64
N TRP A 191 -0.28 8.94 0.52
CA TRP A 191 -0.81 7.59 0.67
C TRP A 191 -2.34 7.61 0.48
N GLU A 192 -2.83 7.14 -0.67
CA GLU A 192 -4.23 7.29 -1.07
C GLU A 192 -4.96 5.96 -1.24
N ASP A 193 -4.23 4.82 -1.19
CA ASP A 193 -4.85 3.49 -1.26
C ASP A 193 -4.09 2.44 -0.44
N ALA A 194 -4.73 1.30 -0.16
CA ALA A 194 -4.12 0.15 0.51
C ALA A 194 -3.81 -0.96 -0.50
N GLY A 195 -2.54 -1.28 -0.63
CA GLY A 195 -1.95 -2.25 -1.55
C GLY A 195 -0.43 -2.10 -1.60
N PRO A 196 0.29 -2.93 -2.36
CA PRO A 196 -0.19 -4.00 -3.24
C PRO A 196 -0.64 -5.27 -2.49
N PHE A 197 -1.60 -5.97 -3.08
CA PHE A 197 -2.12 -7.31 -2.71
C PHE A 197 -2.68 -7.46 -1.29
N ARG A 198 -2.10 -6.81 -0.28
CA ARG A 198 -2.51 -6.92 1.12
C ARG A 198 -2.99 -5.59 1.65
N THR A 199 -3.86 -5.69 2.65
CA THR A 199 -4.42 -4.51 3.34
C THR A 199 -4.31 -4.62 4.86
N ASP A 200 -3.46 -5.54 5.35
CA ASP A 200 -3.36 -5.91 6.76
C ASP A 200 -1.91 -6.06 7.27
N HIS A 201 -0.91 -5.66 6.46
CA HIS A 201 0.50 -5.91 6.78
C HIS A 201 1.14 -4.74 7.53
N TRP A 202 0.63 -4.46 8.73
CA TRP A 202 1.13 -3.39 9.58
C TRP A 202 2.57 -3.63 10.06
N GLU A 203 2.98 -4.89 10.23
CA GLU A 203 4.33 -5.27 10.66
C GLU A 203 5.40 -4.80 9.66
N TYR A 204 5.07 -4.75 8.39
CA TYR A 204 5.91 -4.13 7.37
C TYR A 204 5.76 -2.61 7.35
N VAL A 205 4.52 -2.11 7.28
CA VAL A 205 4.28 -0.68 7.06
C VAL A 205 4.78 0.17 8.22
N PHE A 206 4.54 -0.26 9.46
CA PHE A 206 4.91 0.47 10.67
C PHE A 206 6.02 -0.20 11.49
N GLY A 207 6.27 -1.50 11.29
CA GLY A 207 7.30 -2.28 11.96
C GLY A 207 8.56 -2.46 11.09
N ASN A 208 9.29 -3.54 11.32
CA ASN A 208 10.57 -3.85 10.69
C ASN A 208 10.53 -5.07 9.75
N GLU A 209 9.34 -5.65 9.50
CA GLU A 209 9.24 -6.77 8.56
C GLU A 209 9.51 -6.33 7.12
N ARG A 210 9.84 -7.31 6.28
CA ARG A 210 9.89 -7.12 4.82
C ARG A 210 8.50 -7.36 4.23
N PRO A 211 8.21 -6.82 3.02
CA PRO A 211 6.99 -7.17 2.31
C PRO A 211 6.84 -8.68 2.17
N LYS A 212 5.63 -9.21 2.39
CA LYS A 212 5.35 -10.64 2.18
C LYS A 212 5.39 -10.99 0.69
N PRO A 213 5.82 -12.21 0.34
CA PRO A 213 5.83 -12.67 -1.04
C PRO A 213 4.46 -12.50 -1.71
N ASN A 214 4.47 -12.04 -2.97
CA ASN A 214 3.31 -11.89 -3.83
C ASN A 214 3.69 -12.06 -5.30
N LEU A 215 2.71 -12.01 -6.21
CA LEU A 215 2.90 -12.25 -7.64
C LEU A 215 3.86 -11.23 -8.31
N ASN A 216 3.99 -10.04 -7.74
CA ASN A 216 4.88 -8.99 -8.24
C ASN A 216 6.20 -8.95 -7.47
N ARG A 217 6.87 -10.10 -7.32
CA ARG A 217 8.20 -10.26 -6.69
C ARG A 217 8.26 -9.78 -5.24
N GLY A 218 7.16 -9.85 -4.50
CA GLY A 218 7.07 -9.33 -3.14
C GLY A 218 7.01 -7.81 -3.09
N ALA A 219 6.35 -7.17 -4.05
CA ALA A 219 6.16 -5.72 -4.04
C ALA A 219 5.52 -5.25 -2.72
N GLY A 220 6.07 -4.19 -2.16
CA GLY A 220 5.64 -3.59 -0.91
C GLY A 220 5.21 -2.13 -1.04
N LEU A 221 5.29 -1.58 -2.23
CA LEU A 221 4.88 -0.22 -2.54
C LEU A 221 4.33 -0.17 -3.97
N ASP A 222 3.18 0.48 -4.14
CA ASP A 222 2.68 0.87 -5.44
C ASP A 222 2.73 2.39 -5.59
N VAL A 223 3.09 2.87 -6.78
CA VAL A 223 3.25 4.29 -7.05
C VAL A 223 2.49 4.74 -8.30
N SER A 224 2.06 6.00 -8.29
CA SER A 224 1.38 6.61 -9.43
C SER A 224 2.30 6.78 -10.66
N PRO A 225 1.73 6.95 -11.87
CA PRO A 225 2.50 7.32 -13.05
C PRO A 225 3.32 8.60 -12.86
N ALA A 226 2.82 9.58 -12.09
CA ALA A 226 3.57 10.80 -11.78
C ALA A 226 4.85 10.52 -10.98
N VAL A 227 4.78 9.64 -9.99
CA VAL A 227 5.95 9.20 -9.20
C VAL A 227 6.92 8.44 -10.07
N ARG A 228 6.43 7.48 -10.88
CA ARG A 228 7.24 6.73 -11.85
C ARG A 228 8.00 7.67 -12.79
N ASP A 229 7.28 8.61 -13.42
CA ASP A 229 7.85 9.54 -14.40
C ASP A 229 8.90 10.45 -13.75
N TYR A 230 8.67 10.92 -12.51
CA TYR A 230 9.62 11.75 -11.79
C TYR A 230 10.90 11.00 -11.44
N LEU A 231 10.79 9.76 -10.94
CA LEU A 231 11.95 8.94 -10.54
C LEU A 231 12.62 8.23 -11.73
N GLY A 232 11.93 8.10 -12.87
CA GLY A 232 12.39 7.32 -14.02
C GLY A 232 12.32 5.81 -13.75
N LEU A 233 11.23 5.35 -13.12
CA LEU A 233 11.05 3.93 -12.81
C LEU A 233 10.57 3.13 -14.02
N GLN A 234 10.92 1.84 -14.03
CA GLN A 234 10.24 0.83 -14.83
C GLN A 234 8.91 0.44 -14.16
N ASP A 235 8.07 -0.36 -14.85
CA ASP A 235 6.77 -0.84 -14.30
C ASP A 235 6.94 -1.66 -13.00
N THR A 236 8.09 -2.32 -12.85
CA THR A 236 8.56 -2.93 -11.60
C THR A 236 10.00 -2.54 -11.38
N ASP A 237 10.28 -1.93 -10.26
CA ASP A 237 11.60 -1.38 -9.92
C ASP A 237 11.90 -1.57 -8.41
N VAL A 238 13.02 -1.06 -7.94
CA VAL A 238 13.40 -1.07 -6.52
C VAL A 238 13.58 0.37 -6.06
N THR A 239 12.92 0.71 -4.96
CA THR A 239 13.02 2.04 -4.34
C THR A 239 13.18 1.93 -2.83
N ASP A 240 13.54 3.03 -2.20
CA ASP A 240 13.43 3.20 -0.76
C ASP A 240 12.27 4.15 -0.45
N TRP A 241 11.62 3.97 0.70
CA TRP A 241 10.58 4.88 1.14
C TRP A 241 10.57 5.09 2.66
N LYS A 242 10.03 6.22 3.10
CA LYS A 242 9.74 6.51 4.50
C LYS A 242 8.53 7.43 4.64
N PHE A 243 7.87 7.41 5.79
CA PHE A 243 6.91 8.46 6.12
C PHE A 243 7.62 9.78 6.38
N VAL A 244 6.94 10.88 6.11
CA VAL A 244 7.40 12.24 6.42
C VAL A 244 6.23 13.08 6.92
N GLU A 245 6.53 14.09 7.75
CA GLU A 245 5.56 15.12 8.06
C GLU A 245 5.40 16.08 6.87
N SER A 246 4.22 16.70 6.74
CA SER A 246 4.00 17.69 5.66
C SER A 246 4.97 18.87 5.71
N SER A 247 5.47 19.22 6.90
CA SER A 247 6.49 20.26 7.09
C SER A 247 7.87 19.89 6.56
N GLU A 248 8.14 18.59 6.38
CA GLU A 248 9.40 18.06 5.84
C GLU A 248 9.38 17.92 4.31
N VAL A 249 8.20 18.09 3.68
CA VAL A 249 8.03 17.97 2.22
C VAL A 249 8.48 19.28 1.56
N PRO A 250 9.56 19.26 0.77
CA PRO A 250 10.04 20.45 0.09
C PRO A 250 9.11 20.85 -1.06
N PRO A 251 9.21 22.11 -1.54
CA PRO A 251 8.54 22.53 -2.76
C PRO A 251 8.86 21.62 -3.95
N GLY A 252 7.82 21.27 -4.74
CA GLY A 252 7.98 20.39 -5.89
C GLY A 252 6.68 20.22 -6.67
N PRO A 253 6.69 19.40 -7.74
CA PRO A 253 5.49 19.17 -8.55
C PRO A 253 4.35 18.53 -7.75
N TRP A 254 4.66 17.72 -6.72
CA TRP A 254 3.71 17.09 -5.81
C TRP A 254 2.91 18.07 -4.93
N ALA A 255 3.34 19.31 -4.81
CA ALA A 255 2.67 20.32 -3.99
C ALA A 255 1.72 21.25 -4.78
N LYS A 256 1.55 21.02 -6.10
CA LYS A 256 0.90 22.00 -7.00
C LYS A 256 -0.59 21.75 -7.21
N LEU A 257 -1.05 20.52 -7.19
CA LEU A 257 -2.40 20.13 -7.58
C LEU A 257 -3.08 19.26 -6.52
N GLY A 258 -4.42 19.29 -6.54
CA GLY A 258 -5.29 18.40 -5.79
C GLY A 258 -6.05 19.04 -4.64
N ASP A 259 -7.36 18.81 -4.60
CA ASP A 259 -8.24 19.26 -3.52
C ASP A 259 -7.99 18.50 -2.20
N ASN A 260 -7.35 17.32 -2.29
CA ASN A 260 -6.86 16.51 -1.16
C ASN A 260 -5.42 16.88 -0.75
N ASN A 261 -4.76 17.78 -1.46
CA ASN A 261 -3.36 18.13 -1.23
C ASN A 261 -3.22 19.16 -0.10
N THR A 262 -2.48 18.80 0.95
CA THR A 262 -2.24 19.64 2.14
C THR A 262 -1.75 21.04 1.76
N PHE A 263 -0.85 21.16 0.78
CA PHE A 263 -0.27 22.45 0.35
C PHE A 263 -1.31 23.31 -0.35
N VAL A 264 -2.09 22.74 -1.26
CA VAL A 264 -3.15 23.43 -2.00
C VAL A 264 -4.25 23.88 -1.04
N ILE A 265 -4.64 23.01 -0.08
CA ILE A 265 -5.63 23.35 0.96
C ILE A 265 -5.14 24.53 1.80
N ASN A 266 -3.89 24.50 2.26
CA ASN A 266 -3.33 25.54 3.10
C ASN A 266 -3.19 26.86 2.32
N GLN A 267 -2.76 26.81 1.06
CA GLN A 267 -2.69 28.00 0.20
C GLN A 267 -4.07 28.66 0.00
N ARG A 268 -5.10 27.85 -0.27
CA ARG A 268 -6.48 28.35 -0.40
C ARG A 268 -7.00 28.99 0.90
N LYS A 269 -6.72 28.36 2.04
CA LYS A 269 -7.08 28.93 3.34
C LYS A 269 -6.41 30.28 3.61
N ALA A 270 -5.11 30.37 3.33
CA ALA A 270 -4.36 31.62 3.47
C ALA A 270 -4.93 32.72 2.55
N GLN A 271 -5.23 32.39 1.30
CA GLN A 271 -5.85 33.32 0.36
C GLN A 271 -7.23 33.82 0.84
N GLN A 272 -8.08 32.92 1.34
CA GLN A 272 -9.38 33.31 1.90
C GLN A 272 -9.25 34.22 3.11
N GLN A 273 -8.27 33.97 3.98
CA GLN A 273 -7.99 34.84 5.14
C GLN A 273 -7.56 36.26 4.71
N LEU A 274 -6.70 36.35 3.69
CA LEU A 274 -6.26 37.65 3.13
C LEU A 274 -7.42 38.46 2.53
N VAL A 275 -8.33 37.78 1.79
CA VAL A 275 -9.53 38.44 1.24
C VAL A 275 -10.40 39.00 2.36
N LYS A 276 -10.73 38.17 3.38
CA LYS A 276 -11.54 38.62 4.53
C LYS A 276 -10.89 39.77 5.31
N ALA A 277 -9.55 39.76 5.45
CA ALA A 277 -8.83 40.85 6.11
C ALA A 277 -8.93 42.16 5.33
N LYS A 278 -8.81 42.12 4.00
CA LYS A 278 -8.96 43.29 3.11
C LYS A 278 -10.39 43.85 3.15
N GLU A 279 -11.43 43.01 3.12
CA GLU A 279 -12.82 43.41 3.23
C GLU A 279 -13.09 44.12 4.57
N LYS A 280 -12.60 43.54 5.68
CA LYS A 280 -12.74 44.15 7.02
C LYS A 280 -12.03 45.51 7.11
N SER A 281 -10.84 45.66 6.55
CA SER A 281 -10.12 46.91 6.51
C SER A 281 -10.86 47.99 5.71
N SER A 282 -11.43 47.63 4.57
CA SER A 282 -12.22 48.57 3.75
C SER A 282 -13.53 49.04 4.39
N PHE A 283 -14.07 48.29 5.33
CA PHE A 283 -15.30 48.64 6.08
C PHE A 283 -14.99 49.67 7.20
N ILE A 284 -13.77 49.68 7.74
CA ILE A 284 -13.34 50.58 8.83
C ILE A 284 -13.04 52.00 8.31
N PHE A 285 -12.73 52.14 7.02
CA PHE A 285 -12.38 53.42 6.39
C PHE A 285 -13.54 54.06 5.59
N ARG A 286 -14.75 53.55 5.73
CA ARG A 286 -16.00 54.18 5.27
C ARG A 286 -16.81 54.68 6.49
#